data_523fb25082af56d803bfb92391cb262b
#
_entry.id   523fb25082af56d803bfb92391cb262b
#
_cell.length_a   1.000
_cell.length_b   1.000
_cell.length_c   1.000
_cell.angle_alpha   90.00
_cell.angle_beta   90.00
_cell.angle_gamma   90.00
#
_symmetry.space_group_name_H-M   'P 1'
#
loop_
_entity.id
_entity.type
_entity.pdbx_description
1 polymer ?
#
loop_
_entity_poly.entity_id
_entity_poly.type
_entity_poly.pdbx_seq_one_letter_code
_entity_poly.pdbx_strand_id
1 'polypeptide(L)' 'MAGEFDDIRQRLDGIAEELADLGLVRLRESIDAGGVELPVDERRLARARRAVVKAAAILAEPDDNR' A
#
# COMPACT_ATOMS: atom_id res chain seq x y z
N MET A 1 21.88 -6.28 -12.90
CA MET A 1 21.66 -6.67 -11.61
C MET A 1 20.41 -6.12 -11.07
N ALA A 2 19.59 -6.97 -10.61
CA ALA A 2 18.29 -6.57 -10.13
C ALA A 2 18.27 -6.28 -8.65
N GLY A 3 19.37 -6.48 -7.98
CA GLY A 3 19.41 -6.48 -6.52
C GLY A 3 18.91 -5.22 -5.85
N GLU A 4 19.30 -4.07 -6.34
CA GLU A 4 18.92 -2.81 -5.70
C GLU A 4 17.44 -2.52 -5.84
N PHE A 5 16.92 -2.72 -7.04
CA PHE A 5 15.50 -2.49 -7.28
C PHE A 5 14.65 -3.53 -6.56
N ASP A 6 15.12 -4.77 -6.53
CA ASP A 6 14.39 -5.82 -5.85
C ASP A 6 14.28 -5.55 -4.36
N ASP A 7 15.35 -5.06 -3.75
CA ASP A 7 15.34 -4.75 -2.35
C ASP A 7 14.33 -3.64 -2.03
N ILE A 8 14.34 -2.58 -2.83
CA ILE A 8 13.40 -1.48 -2.63
C ILE A 8 11.97 -1.96 -2.88
N ARG A 9 11.77 -2.75 -3.93
CA ARG A 9 10.45 -3.26 -4.25
C ARG A 9 9.89 -4.10 -3.10
N GLN A 10 10.72 -4.94 -2.50
CA GLN A 10 10.28 -5.77 -1.38
C GLN A 10 9.88 -4.92 -0.19
N ARG A 11 10.62 -3.85 0.05
CA ARG A 11 10.29 -2.93 1.14
C ARG A 11 8.97 -2.22 0.86
N LEU A 12 8.75 -1.82 -0.39
CA LEU A 12 7.48 -1.20 -0.76
C LEU A 12 6.32 -2.17 -0.61
N ASP A 13 6.52 -3.43 -0.98
CA ASP A 13 5.49 -4.45 -0.81
C ASP A 13 5.13 -4.60 0.67
N GLY A 14 6.15 -4.59 1.53
CA GLY A 14 5.92 -4.67 2.97
C GLY A 14 5.14 -3.45 3.50
N ILE A 15 5.47 -2.27 2.99
CA ILE A 15 4.76 -1.06 3.37
C ILE A 15 3.31 -1.12 2.91
N ALA A 16 3.07 -1.62 1.70
CA ALA A 16 1.71 -1.75 1.20
C ALA A 16 0.88 -2.67 2.11
N GLU A 17 1.49 -3.74 2.62
CA GLU A 17 0.81 -4.64 3.54
C GLU A 17 0.53 -3.97 4.86
N GLU A 18 1.47 -3.18 5.36
CA GLU A 18 1.27 -2.44 6.60
C GLU A 18 0.12 -1.45 6.46
N LEU A 19 0.05 -0.77 5.32
CA LEU A 19 -1.03 0.17 5.07
C LEU A 19 -2.38 -0.54 5.00
N ALA A 20 -2.42 -1.72 4.39
CA ALA A 20 -3.66 -2.49 4.31
C ALA A 20 -4.10 -2.94 5.70
N ASP A 21 -3.16 -3.41 6.51
CA ASP A 21 -3.47 -3.87 7.86
C ASP A 21 -3.97 -2.72 8.73
N LEU A 22 -3.32 -1.57 8.64
CA LEU A 22 -3.75 -0.39 9.38
C LEU A 22 -5.15 0.03 8.96
N GLY A 23 -5.44 -0.04 7.65
CA GLY A 23 -6.76 0.28 7.15
C GLY A 23 -7.84 -0.63 7.72
N LEU A 24 -7.53 -1.93 7.82
CA LEU A 24 -8.48 -2.88 8.41
C LEU A 24 -8.72 -2.61 9.88
N VAL A 25 -7.67 -2.29 10.62
CA VAL A 25 -7.80 -1.99 12.04
C VAL A 25 -8.68 -0.75 12.24
N ARG A 26 -8.43 0.28 11.46
CA ARG A 26 -9.20 1.51 11.59
C ARG A 26 -10.65 1.33 11.18
N LEU A 27 -10.89 0.55 10.14
CA LEU A 27 -12.24 0.27 9.71
C LEU A 27 -13.00 -0.48 10.78
N ARG A 28 -12.35 -1.47 11.39
CA ARG A 28 -12.96 -2.26 12.46
C ARG A 28 -13.29 -1.38 13.65
N GLU A 29 -12.37 -0.50 14.01
CA GLU A 29 -12.61 0.45 15.12
C GLU A 29 -13.78 1.36 14.81
N SER A 30 -13.90 1.83 13.58
CA SER A 30 -15.00 2.68 13.18
C SER A 30 -16.34 1.95 13.29
N ILE A 31 -16.39 0.72 12.85
CA ILE A 31 -17.61 -0.10 12.93
C ILE A 31 -17.99 -0.33 14.39
N ASP A 32 -17.00 -0.65 15.21
CA ASP A 32 -17.25 -0.90 16.64
C ASP A 32 -17.79 0.34 17.35
N ALA A 33 -17.40 1.52 16.86
CA ALA A 33 -17.87 2.77 17.42
C ALA A 33 -19.21 3.19 16.82
N GLY A 34 -19.82 2.38 15.98
CA GLY A 34 -21.11 2.69 15.37
C GLY A 34 -21.05 3.47 14.07
N GLY A 35 -19.88 3.64 13.50
CA GLY A 35 -19.73 4.40 12.26
C GLY A 35 -20.24 3.60 11.08
N VAL A 36 -20.87 4.29 10.13
CA VAL A 36 -21.38 3.66 8.93
C VAL A 36 -20.69 4.13 7.66
N GLU A 37 -19.85 5.14 7.77
CA GLU A 37 -19.11 5.64 6.62
C GLU A 37 -17.64 5.36 6.79
N LEU A 38 -16.95 5.23 5.66
CA LEU A 38 -15.50 5.08 5.70
C LEU A 38 -14.89 6.37 6.21
N PRO A 39 -14.06 6.32 7.23
CA PRO A 39 -13.38 7.50 7.72
C PRO A 39 -12.52 8.12 6.62
N VAL A 40 -12.28 9.40 6.71
CA VAL A 40 -11.43 10.11 5.74
C VAL A 40 -10.03 9.48 5.69
N ASP A 41 -9.50 9.09 6.85
CA ASP A 41 -8.19 8.47 6.91
C ASP A 41 -8.13 7.16 6.13
N GLU A 42 -9.24 6.42 6.10
CA GLU A 42 -9.28 5.17 5.36
C GLU A 42 -9.13 5.41 3.86
N ARG A 43 -9.73 6.48 3.35
CA ARG A 43 -9.59 6.83 1.95
C ARG A 43 -8.16 7.23 1.64
N ARG A 44 -7.55 7.97 2.55
CA ARG A 44 -6.16 8.38 2.39
C ARG A 44 -5.24 7.16 2.40
N LEU A 45 -5.48 6.24 3.31
CA LEU A 45 -4.68 5.01 3.39
C LEU A 45 -4.84 4.17 2.12
N ALA A 46 -6.05 4.09 1.58
CA ALA A 46 -6.29 3.33 0.36
C ALA A 46 -5.56 3.94 -0.82
N ARG A 47 -5.56 5.26 -0.93
CA ARG A 47 -4.85 5.93 -2.01
C ARG A 47 -3.35 5.75 -1.88
N ALA A 48 -2.85 5.86 -0.64
CA ALA A 48 -1.42 5.70 -0.39
C ALA A 48 -0.99 4.27 -0.73
N ARG A 49 -1.80 3.30 -0.34
CA ARG A 49 -1.49 1.91 -0.64
C ARG A 49 -1.42 1.66 -2.14
N ARG A 50 -2.37 2.21 -2.89
CA ARG A 50 -2.37 2.04 -4.34
C ARG A 50 -1.13 2.68 -4.97
N ALA A 51 -0.71 3.84 -4.45
CA ALA A 51 0.48 4.50 -4.96
C ALA A 51 1.75 3.67 -4.68
N VAL A 52 1.82 3.08 -3.50
CA VAL A 52 2.96 2.24 -3.12
C VAL A 52 2.98 0.97 -3.98
N VAL A 53 1.83 0.36 -4.19
CA VAL A 53 1.73 -0.84 -5.04
C VAL A 53 2.16 -0.50 -6.47
N LYS A 54 1.76 0.66 -6.96
CA LYS A 54 2.15 1.08 -8.30
C LYS A 54 3.65 1.30 -8.39
N ALA A 55 4.23 1.92 -7.37
CA ALA A 55 5.67 2.14 -7.34
C ALA A 55 6.41 0.80 -7.36
N ALA A 56 5.96 -0.16 -6.58
CA ALA A 56 6.58 -1.47 -6.55
C ALA A 56 6.47 -2.16 -7.92
N ALA A 57 5.33 -2.02 -8.57
CA ALA A 57 5.10 -2.60 -9.88
C ALA A 57 6.04 -1.99 -10.94
N ILE A 58 6.26 -0.69 -10.85
CA ILE A 58 7.16 -0.01 -11.77
C ILE A 58 8.58 -0.55 -11.60
N LEU A 59 9.01 -0.76 -10.36
CA LEU A 59 10.35 -1.28 -10.11
C LEU A 59 10.49 -2.75 -10.52
N ALA A 60 9.39 -3.45 -10.63
CA ALA A 60 9.40 -4.84 -11.06
C ALA A 60 9.37 -4.99 -12.58
N GLU A 61 9.16 -3.90 -13.32
CA GLU A 61 9.13 -3.97 -14.78
C GLU A 61 10.49 -4.39 -15.32
N PRO A 62 10.50 -5.19 -16.36
CA PRO A 62 11.77 -5.57 -16.95
C PRO A 62 12.45 -4.35 -17.55
N ASP A 63 13.76 -4.38 -17.57
CA ASP A 63 14.54 -3.33 -18.14
C ASP A 63 14.38 -3.36 -19.62
N ASP A 64 13.53 -2.52 -20.10
CA ASP A 64 13.19 -2.53 -21.45
C ASP A 64 13.87 -1.49 -22.21
N ASN A 65 15.00 -1.28 -22.15
CA ASN A 65 15.76 -0.38 -22.80
C ASN A 65 15.47 -0.10 -24.20
N ARG A 66 14.62 0.73 -24.50
CA ARG A 66 14.34 1.01 -25.87
C ARG A 66 14.83 2.30 -26.34
#